data_a417026080baa673bab054f0d0bb89eb
#
_entry.id   a417026080baa673bab054f0d0bb89eb
#
_cell.length_a   1.000
_cell.length_b   1.000
_cell.length_c   1.000
_cell.angle_alpha   90.00
_cell.angle_beta   90.00
_cell.angle_gamma   90.00
#
_symmetry.space_group_name_H-M   'P 1'
#
loop_
_entity.id
_entity.type
_entity.pdbx_description
1 polymer ?
#
loop_
_entity_poly.entity_id
_entity_poly.type
_entity_poly.pdbx_seq_one_letter_code
_entity_poly.pdbx_strand_id
1 'polypeptide(L)'
;MDQEYTPLDLSTLDLSAPLPTYPKDFRSGFASLVGRPNAGKSTLTNAMVGQKVAITSNRPQTTRHTIRGIVHKDEYQLILVDTPGIHRPRTLLGERLNDLVAGTLSQVDVLGFCIPANEKIGPGDRYIASQLVASSNKPVVAIVTKADTVNSDELREQLLAVEALGEEIMSAERAQREKRAAHRAQKKGGKGGKNASTPFAKGSGPAAQRRAGEISEPMPVDGKGGWAAIIPVSAIQHFQVEAVADLLSQYVPLSPPLYPEGELTDEPEATLIAELVREAALEGAREELPHSIAVTVEEMEFREGRPADNPLLDVHVNLYVERESQKYIIIGKGGSNLRKIGTKAREQIEAMLGTRVYLNIHVKVAKEWQSDPRALNRLGF
;
A
#
# COMPACT_ATOMS: atom_id res chain seq x y z
N MET A 1 -19.58 -6.78 29.38
CA MET A 1 -18.41 -7.20 30.15
C MET A 1 -17.36 -6.14 29.90
N ASP A 2 -17.13 -5.31 30.93
CA ASP A 2 -16.14 -4.23 30.85
C ASP A 2 -14.76 -4.85 30.83
N GLN A 3 -14.03 -4.67 29.75
CA GLN A 3 -12.60 -4.98 29.72
C GLN A 3 -11.90 -3.94 30.61
N GLU A 4 -11.45 -4.37 31.79
CA GLU A 4 -10.59 -3.58 32.66
C GLU A 4 -9.30 -3.23 31.89
N TYR A 5 -9.15 -1.95 31.64
CA TYR A 5 -7.93 -1.36 31.11
C TYR A 5 -6.84 -1.52 32.17
N THR A 6 -5.91 -2.45 31.99
CA THR A 6 -4.73 -2.58 32.83
C THR A 6 -3.75 -1.46 32.43
N PRO A 7 -3.45 -0.50 33.30
CA PRO A 7 -2.46 0.53 32.97
C PRO A 7 -1.09 -0.12 32.74
N LEU A 8 -0.38 0.31 31.70
CA LEU A 8 1.02 -0.06 31.48
C LEU A 8 1.82 0.30 32.74
N ASP A 9 2.46 -0.70 33.35
CA ASP A 9 3.36 -0.50 34.48
C ASP A 9 4.68 0.11 33.99
N LEU A 10 4.75 1.42 34.07
CA LEU A 10 5.94 2.18 33.66
C LEU A 10 7.16 1.91 34.55
N SER A 11 7.01 1.21 35.69
CA SER A 11 8.11 0.85 36.58
C SER A 11 9.01 -0.27 36.03
N THR A 12 8.54 -0.98 35.01
CA THR A 12 9.30 -2.05 34.33
C THR A 12 10.14 -1.54 33.16
N LEU A 13 10.00 -0.27 32.78
CA LEU A 13 10.83 0.36 31.74
C LEU A 13 12.20 0.69 32.33
N ASP A 14 13.24 0.04 31.84
CA ASP A 14 14.63 0.40 32.14
C ASP A 14 14.97 1.71 31.43
N LEU A 15 14.70 2.83 32.09
CA LEU A 15 15.02 4.17 31.59
C LEU A 15 16.54 4.46 31.64
N SER A 16 17.37 3.53 32.13
CA SER A 16 18.82 3.65 32.17
C SER A 16 19.52 3.11 30.91
N ALA A 17 18.78 2.39 30.04
CA ALA A 17 19.32 1.96 28.77
C ALA A 17 19.65 3.17 27.88
N PRO A 18 20.87 3.28 27.32
CA PRO A 18 21.20 4.37 26.42
C PRO A 18 20.22 4.35 25.22
N LEU A 19 19.62 5.50 24.94
CA LEU A 19 18.78 5.63 23.73
C LEU A 19 19.60 5.24 22.50
N PRO A 20 19.02 4.49 21.56
CA PRO A 20 19.72 4.14 20.33
C PRO A 20 20.25 5.40 19.66
N THR A 21 21.54 5.43 19.35
CA THR A 21 22.18 6.56 18.65
C THR A 21 22.11 6.29 17.15
N TYR A 22 21.39 7.13 16.43
CA TYR A 22 21.32 7.10 14.96
C TYR A 22 22.22 8.20 14.37
N PRO A 23 22.70 8.05 13.13
CA PRO A 23 23.35 9.12 12.39
C PRO A 23 22.52 10.39 12.40
N LYS A 24 23.17 11.57 12.47
CA LYS A 24 22.45 12.87 12.49
C LYS A 24 21.65 13.13 11.20
N ASP A 25 22.06 12.50 10.13
CA ASP A 25 21.46 12.54 8.79
C ASP A 25 20.54 11.34 8.50
N PHE A 26 20.21 10.56 9.55
CA PHE A 26 19.26 9.45 9.42
C PHE A 26 17.91 9.94 8.91
N ARG A 27 17.35 9.21 7.94
CA ARG A 27 16.08 9.54 7.33
C ARG A 27 15.02 8.48 7.65
N SER A 28 13.81 8.93 7.99
CA SER A 28 12.70 8.02 8.17
C SER A 28 11.40 8.66 7.69
N GLY A 29 10.61 7.90 6.93
CA GLY A 29 9.35 8.41 6.42
C GLY A 29 8.62 7.41 5.54
N PHE A 30 7.53 7.88 4.93
CA PHE A 30 6.57 7.05 4.24
C PHE A 30 6.68 7.22 2.72
N ALA A 31 6.70 6.09 2.01
CA ALA A 31 6.60 6.04 0.56
C ALA A 31 5.41 5.18 0.14
N SER A 32 4.66 5.59 -0.88
CA SER A 32 3.58 4.76 -1.45
C SER A 32 3.86 4.39 -2.89
N LEU A 33 3.69 3.10 -3.20
CA LEU A 33 3.76 2.60 -4.57
C LEU A 33 2.38 2.67 -5.22
N VAL A 34 2.28 3.42 -6.29
CA VAL A 34 1.03 3.70 -7.01
C VAL A 34 1.15 3.21 -8.44
N GLY A 35 0.07 2.75 -9.02
CA GLY A 35 0.06 2.27 -10.41
C GLY A 35 -1.18 1.44 -10.70
N ARG A 36 -1.34 1.06 -11.96
CA ARG A 36 -2.45 0.17 -12.39
C ARG A 36 -2.45 -1.16 -11.61
N PRO A 37 -3.56 -1.87 -11.56
CA PRO A 37 -3.53 -3.27 -11.15
C PRO A 37 -2.46 -4.05 -11.94
N ASN A 38 -1.77 -4.96 -11.28
CA ASN A 38 -0.71 -5.81 -11.85
C ASN A 38 0.55 -5.05 -12.35
N ALA A 39 0.73 -3.79 -11.97
CA ALA A 39 1.97 -3.04 -12.27
C ALA A 39 3.18 -3.48 -11.44
N GLY A 40 3.08 -4.52 -10.63
CA GLY A 40 4.21 -5.06 -9.85
C GLY A 40 4.45 -4.39 -8.50
N LYS A 41 3.51 -3.55 -7.99
CA LYS A 41 3.64 -2.82 -6.72
C LYS A 41 3.95 -3.72 -5.53
N SER A 42 3.04 -4.64 -5.20
CA SER A 42 3.19 -5.55 -4.04
C SER A 42 4.40 -6.48 -4.18
N THR A 43 4.75 -6.89 -5.41
CA THR A 43 5.95 -7.67 -5.67
C THR A 43 7.21 -6.86 -5.35
N LEU A 44 7.24 -5.58 -5.74
CA LEU A 44 8.34 -4.68 -5.45
C LEU A 44 8.41 -4.35 -3.95
N THR A 45 7.27 -4.12 -3.29
CA THR A 45 7.21 -3.95 -1.82
C THR A 45 7.86 -5.14 -1.11
N ASN A 46 7.44 -6.37 -1.43
CA ASN A 46 8.00 -7.58 -0.84
C ASN A 46 9.51 -7.71 -1.10
N ALA A 47 9.97 -7.39 -2.33
CA ALA A 47 11.38 -7.46 -2.68
C ALA A 47 12.23 -6.43 -1.91
N MET A 48 11.72 -5.21 -1.68
CA MET A 48 12.42 -4.19 -0.88
C MET A 48 12.46 -4.53 0.60
N VAL A 49 11.37 -5.07 1.16
CA VAL A 49 11.30 -5.51 2.57
C VAL A 49 12.15 -6.77 2.81
N GLY A 50 12.37 -7.58 1.77
CA GLY A 50 13.09 -8.86 1.87
C GLY A 50 12.24 -10.02 2.39
N GLN A 51 10.96 -9.77 2.69
CA GLN A 51 9.98 -10.76 3.14
C GLN A 51 8.60 -10.49 2.52
N LYS A 52 7.77 -11.54 2.48
CA LYS A 52 6.42 -11.43 1.98
C LYS A 52 5.50 -10.79 3.02
N VAL A 53 5.23 -9.50 2.88
CA VAL A 53 4.27 -8.72 3.69
C VAL A 53 2.99 -8.41 2.93
N ALA A 54 3.03 -8.31 1.61
CA ALA A 54 1.88 -8.05 0.76
C ALA A 54 1.60 -9.25 -0.16
N ILE A 55 0.33 -9.55 -0.40
CA ILE A 55 -0.05 -10.62 -1.31
C ILE A 55 0.16 -10.20 -2.77
N THR A 56 0.51 -11.19 -3.59
CA THR A 56 0.76 -10.99 -5.03
C THR A 56 -0.15 -11.87 -5.86
N SER A 57 -0.75 -11.34 -6.91
CA SER A 57 -1.56 -12.11 -7.85
C SER A 57 -1.59 -11.43 -9.21
N ASN A 58 -1.76 -12.23 -10.25
CA ASN A 58 -2.02 -11.73 -11.61
C ASN A 58 -3.47 -11.22 -11.79
N ARG A 59 -4.28 -11.17 -10.72
CA ARG A 59 -5.64 -10.69 -10.75
C ARG A 59 -5.73 -9.22 -10.36
N PRO A 60 -6.62 -8.43 -10.97
CA PRO A 60 -6.85 -7.06 -10.55
C PRO A 60 -7.42 -7.01 -9.12
N GLN A 61 -7.15 -5.90 -8.41
CA GLN A 61 -7.58 -5.70 -7.01
C GLN A 61 -7.07 -6.77 -6.04
N THR A 62 -5.81 -7.18 -6.21
CA THR A 62 -5.15 -8.11 -5.29
C THR A 62 -5.04 -7.49 -3.90
N THR A 63 -4.49 -6.29 -3.77
CA THR A 63 -4.41 -5.54 -2.53
C THR A 63 -5.74 -4.85 -2.24
N ARG A 64 -6.29 -5.03 -1.04
CA ARG A 64 -7.53 -4.40 -0.57
C ARG A 64 -7.37 -3.66 0.75
N HIS A 65 -6.36 -4.00 1.52
CA HIS A 65 -5.95 -3.31 2.73
C HIS A 65 -4.69 -2.51 2.45
N THR A 66 -4.49 -1.44 3.20
CA THR A 66 -3.22 -0.72 3.18
C THR A 66 -2.23 -1.52 4.02
N ILE A 67 -1.25 -2.13 3.39
CA ILE A 67 -0.21 -2.90 4.07
C ILE A 67 1.05 -2.05 4.15
N ARG A 68 1.65 -1.96 5.34
CA ARG A 68 2.92 -1.30 5.54
C ARG A 68 4.04 -2.31 5.61
N GLY A 69 5.04 -2.13 4.73
CA GLY A 69 6.29 -2.88 4.75
C GLY A 69 7.41 -1.96 5.21
N ILE A 70 8.25 -2.40 6.13
CA ILE A 70 9.30 -1.58 6.72
C ILE A 70 10.66 -2.05 6.21
N VAL A 71 11.40 -1.14 5.61
CA VAL A 71 12.78 -1.36 5.14
C VAL A 71 13.72 -0.67 6.11
N HIS A 72 14.63 -1.43 6.74
CA HIS A 72 15.67 -0.90 7.61
C HIS A 72 17.03 -0.94 6.89
N LYS A 73 17.74 0.17 6.92
CA LYS A 73 19.14 0.32 6.50
C LYS A 73 19.87 1.19 7.53
N ASP A 74 21.20 1.18 7.49
CA ASP A 74 22.02 1.93 8.46
C ASP A 74 21.78 3.44 8.40
N GLU A 75 21.38 3.97 7.23
CA GLU A 75 21.19 5.39 6.99
C GLU A 75 19.71 5.80 6.94
N TYR A 76 18.79 4.86 6.81
CA TYR A 76 17.36 5.20 6.71
C TYR A 76 16.42 4.07 7.12
N GLN A 77 15.19 4.46 7.44
CA GLN A 77 14.03 3.59 7.57
C GLN A 77 12.94 4.06 6.61
N LEU A 78 12.56 3.21 5.65
CA LEU A 78 11.53 3.53 4.67
C LEU A 78 10.27 2.69 4.94
N ILE A 79 9.16 3.35 5.22
CA ILE A 79 7.87 2.70 5.42
C ILE A 79 7.13 2.70 4.08
N LEU A 80 7.05 1.53 3.46
CA LEU A 80 6.37 1.31 2.19
C LEU A 80 4.89 1.06 2.43
N VAL A 81 4.05 1.93 1.93
CA VAL A 81 2.60 1.79 2.02
C VAL A 81 2.08 1.21 0.71
N ASP A 82 1.83 -0.12 0.69
CA ASP A 82 1.21 -0.77 -0.47
C ASP A 82 -0.28 -0.43 -0.52
N THR A 83 -0.72 0.06 -1.67
CA THR A 83 -2.08 0.53 -1.88
C THR A 83 -2.80 -0.27 -2.96
N PRO A 84 -4.14 -0.39 -2.87
CA PRO A 84 -4.94 -0.89 -3.98
C PRO A 84 -4.63 -0.15 -5.28
N GLY A 85 -4.69 -0.87 -6.40
CA GLY A 85 -4.51 -0.25 -7.72
C GLY A 85 -5.64 0.74 -8.04
N ILE A 86 -5.30 1.94 -8.49
CA ILE A 86 -6.28 2.96 -8.88
C ILE A 86 -7.02 2.52 -10.15
N HIS A 87 -8.34 2.52 -10.08
CA HIS A 87 -9.22 2.18 -11.21
C HIS A 87 -10.55 2.92 -11.08
N ARG A 88 -11.35 2.93 -12.16
CA ARG A 88 -12.71 3.48 -12.08
C ARG A 88 -13.61 2.55 -11.24
N PRO A 89 -14.19 3.03 -10.13
CA PRO A 89 -15.00 2.19 -9.25
C PRO A 89 -16.31 1.78 -9.96
N ARG A 90 -16.76 0.55 -9.70
CA ARG A 90 -18.05 0.02 -10.17
C ARG A 90 -18.93 -0.47 -9.01
N THR A 91 -18.37 -0.58 -7.82
CA THR A 91 -19.03 -1.06 -6.60
C THR A 91 -18.66 -0.12 -5.45
N LEU A 92 -19.43 -0.16 -4.37
CA LEU A 92 -19.12 0.58 -3.15
C LEU A 92 -17.75 0.19 -2.57
N LEU A 93 -17.38 -1.09 -2.65
CA LEU A 93 -16.03 -1.52 -2.31
C LEU A 93 -14.98 -0.78 -3.14
N GLY A 94 -15.18 -0.67 -4.46
CA GLY A 94 -14.25 0.06 -5.34
C GLY A 94 -14.12 1.55 -4.98
N GLU A 95 -15.21 2.19 -4.57
CA GLU A 95 -15.19 3.58 -4.08
C GLU A 95 -14.37 3.69 -2.80
N ARG A 96 -14.61 2.84 -1.80
CA ARG A 96 -13.85 2.82 -0.54
C ARG A 96 -12.36 2.57 -0.77
N LEU A 97 -11.99 1.67 -1.68
CA LEU A 97 -10.60 1.43 -2.05
C LEU A 97 -9.93 2.67 -2.66
N ASN A 98 -10.64 3.40 -3.51
CA ASN A 98 -10.11 4.66 -4.07
C ASN A 98 -9.97 5.76 -3.00
N ASP A 99 -10.92 5.87 -2.06
CA ASP A 99 -10.84 6.81 -0.93
C ASP A 99 -9.65 6.48 -0.02
N LEU A 100 -9.42 5.20 0.24
CA LEU A 100 -8.27 4.71 0.99
C LEU A 100 -6.95 5.12 0.30
N VAL A 101 -6.85 4.94 -1.02
CA VAL A 101 -5.68 5.38 -1.79
C VAL A 101 -5.50 6.89 -1.68
N ALA A 102 -6.56 7.68 -1.90
CA ALA A 102 -6.49 9.14 -1.81
C ALA A 102 -6.06 9.62 -0.42
N GLY A 103 -6.56 8.98 0.65
CA GLY A 103 -6.14 9.22 2.02
C GLY A 103 -4.64 8.93 2.23
N THR A 104 -4.18 7.79 1.75
CA THR A 104 -2.76 7.39 1.82
C THR A 104 -1.85 8.37 1.09
N LEU A 105 -2.21 8.76 -0.16
CA LEU A 105 -1.42 9.70 -0.95
C LEU A 105 -1.22 11.05 -0.25
N SER A 106 -2.13 11.45 0.63
CA SER A 106 -2.00 12.70 1.39
C SER A 106 -0.99 12.59 2.56
N GLN A 107 -0.70 11.39 3.04
CA GLN A 107 0.07 11.15 4.26
C GLN A 107 1.53 10.74 4.01
N VAL A 108 1.87 10.25 2.83
CA VAL A 108 3.24 9.81 2.50
C VAL A 108 4.14 10.98 2.12
N ASP A 109 5.45 10.80 2.15
CA ASP A 109 6.47 11.81 1.83
C ASP A 109 6.88 11.76 0.36
N VAL A 110 6.91 10.58 -0.25
CA VAL A 110 7.30 10.33 -1.63
C VAL A 110 6.37 9.31 -2.29
N LEU A 111 6.21 9.41 -3.60
CA LEU A 111 5.38 8.52 -4.42
C LEU A 111 6.25 7.78 -5.43
N GLY A 112 6.10 6.45 -5.48
CA GLY A 112 6.66 5.59 -6.52
C GLY A 112 5.58 5.26 -7.56
N PHE A 113 5.66 5.80 -8.76
CA PHE A 113 4.72 5.49 -9.84
C PHE A 113 5.20 4.29 -10.64
N CYS A 114 4.57 3.13 -10.45
CA CYS A 114 4.92 1.87 -11.08
C CYS A 114 4.28 1.72 -12.46
N ILE A 115 5.09 1.56 -13.49
CA ILE A 115 4.70 1.36 -14.90
C ILE A 115 5.39 0.09 -15.42
N PRO A 116 4.68 -0.94 -15.89
CA PRO A 116 5.30 -2.16 -16.43
C PRO A 116 6.11 -1.88 -17.70
N ALA A 117 7.31 -2.48 -17.81
CA ALA A 117 8.16 -2.33 -19.00
C ALA A 117 7.54 -2.98 -20.24
N ASN A 118 6.84 -4.09 -20.06
CA ASN A 118 6.26 -4.91 -21.13
C ASN A 118 4.84 -4.48 -21.57
N GLU A 119 4.37 -3.35 -21.09
CA GLU A 119 3.05 -2.83 -21.43
C GLU A 119 3.16 -1.37 -21.89
N LYS A 120 2.50 -1.04 -23.00
CA LYS A 120 2.46 0.34 -23.49
C LYS A 120 1.71 1.26 -22.50
N ILE A 121 2.18 2.50 -22.39
CA ILE A 121 1.51 3.53 -21.59
C ILE A 121 0.11 3.77 -22.15
N GLY A 122 -0.90 3.47 -21.34
CA GLY A 122 -2.29 3.55 -21.70
C GLY A 122 -3.03 4.71 -21.03
N PRO A 123 -4.35 4.86 -21.32
CA PRO A 123 -5.19 5.88 -20.69
C PRO A 123 -5.24 5.78 -19.17
N GLY A 124 -5.10 4.56 -18.61
CA GLY A 124 -5.05 4.32 -17.16
C GLY A 124 -3.81 4.93 -16.53
N ASP A 125 -2.63 4.76 -17.16
CA ASP A 125 -1.38 5.34 -16.67
C ASP A 125 -1.41 6.86 -16.70
N ARG A 126 -1.92 7.45 -17.81
CA ARG A 126 -2.12 8.89 -17.96
C ARG A 126 -3.06 9.46 -16.91
N TYR A 127 -4.15 8.75 -16.61
CA TYR A 127 -5.08 9.13 -15.57
C TYR A 127 -4.40 9.13 -14.19
N ILE A 128 -3.68 8.06 -13.83
CA ILE A 128 -2.97 7.97 -12.56
C ILE A 128 -1.91 9.07 -12.47
N ALA A 129 -1.08 9.23 -13.50
CA ALA A 129 -0.05 10.27 -13.55
C ALA A 129 -0.64 11.66 -13.32
N SER A 130 -1.77 11.98 -13.97
CA SER A 130 -2.45 13.27 -13.79
C SER A 130 -2.97 13.47 -12.37
N GLN A 131 -3.49 12.41 -11.73
CA GLN A 131 -3.93 12.47 -10.32
C GLN A 131 -2.76 12.70 -9.37
N LEU A 132 -1.62 12.02 -9.57
CA LEU A 132 -0.43 12.17 -8.73
C LEU A 132 0.12 13.60 -8.79
N VAL A 133 0.19 14.20 -9.96
CA VAL A 133 0.68 15.58 -10.15
C VAL A 133 -0.33 16.62 -9.65
N ALA A 134 -1.63 16.38 -9.83
CA ALA A 134 -2.67 17.33 -9.42
C ALA A 134 -2.93 17.33 -7.91
N SER A 135 -2.83 16.18 -7.24
CA SER A 135 -3.22 16.00 -5.85
C SER A 135 -2.10 16.21 -4.85
N SER A 136 -0.82 16.22 -5.26
CA SER A 136 0.29 16.34 -4.32
C SER A 136 1.41 17.24 -4.85
N ASN A 137 2.03 18.03 -3.95
CA ASN A 137 3.31 18.70 -4.21
C ASN A 137 4.50 17.79 -3.85
N LYS A 138 4.30 16.47 -3.81
CA LYS A 138 5.29 15.49 -3.37
C LYS A 138 6.14 15.04 -4.54
N PRO A 139 7.39 14.66 -4.32
CA PRO A 139 8.23 14.06 -5.35
C PRO A 139 7.61 12.74 -5.83
N VAL A 140 7.61 12.53 -7.13
CA VAL A 140 7.14 11.30 -7.77
C VAL A 140 8.30 10.66 -8.52
N VAL A 141 8.70 9.48 -8.09
CA VAL A 141 9.70 8.65 -8.78
C VAL A 141 8.95 7.71 -9.72
N ALA A 142 9.25 7.76 -11.00
CA ALA A 142 8.72 6.81 -11.98
C ALA A 142 9.54 5.53 -11.94
N ILE A 143 8.89 4.40 -11.65
CA ILE A 143 9.52 3.09 -11.49
C ILE A 143 9.04 2.18 -12.62
N VAL A 144 9.95 1.89 -13.57
CA VAL A 144 9.65 0.99 -14.70
C VAL A 144 9.86 -0.45 -14.24
N THR A 145 8.76 -1.10 -13.86
CA THR A 145 8.77 -2.45 -13.29
C THR A 145 8.84 -3.55 -14.36
N LYS A 146 9.10 -4.80 -13.95
CA LYS A 146 9.19 -5.97 -14.83
C LYS A 146 10.24 -5.79 -15.95
N ALA A 147 11.37 -5.15 -15.66
CA ALA A 147 12.44 -4.92 -16.63
C ALA A 147 13.04 -6.22 -17.18
N ASP A 148 12.88 -7.34 -16.46
CA ASP A 148 13.28 -8.69 -16.86
C ASP A 148 12.44 -9.29 -17.99
N THR A 149 11.30 -8.71 -18.32
CA THR A 149 10.36 -9.26 -19.33
C THR A 149 10.54 -8.65 -20.72
N VAL A 150 11.48 -7.71 -20.88
CA VAL A 150 11.76 -7.00 -22.12
C VAL A 150 13.26 -6.99 -22.43
N ASN A 151 13.62 -6.77 -23.69
CA ASN A 151 15.02 -6.58 -24.09
C ASN A 151 15.48 -5.13 -23.85
N SER A 152 16.77 -4.87 -24.04
CA SER A 152 17.39 -3.56 -23.78
C SER A 152 16.82 -2.42 -24.64
N ASP A 153 16.46 -2.70 -25.89
CA ASP A 153 15.91 -1.68 -26.79
C ASP A 153 14.48 -1.34 -26.40
N GLU A 154 13.65 -2.34 -26.11
CA GLU A 154 12.29 -2.17 -25.60
C GLU A 154 12.29 -1.42 -24.26
N LEU A 155 13.22 -1.75 -23.35
CA LEU A 155 13.35 -1.05 -22.07
C LEU A 155 13.70 0.42 -22.30
N ARG A 156 14.63 0.71 -23.21
CA ARG A 156 15.01 2.08 -23.56
C ARG A 156 13.83 2.87 -24.13
N GLU A 157 13.07 2.27 -25.05
CA GLU A 157 11.88 2.89 -25.61
C GLU A 157 10.83 3.21 -24.51
N GLN A 158 10.62 2.28 -23.59
CA GLN A 158 9.69 2.48 -22.48
C GLN A 158 10.17 3.58 -21.52
N LEU A 159 11.46 3.67 -21.21
CA LEU A 159 12.01 4.75 -20.38
C LEU A 159 11.78 6.13 -21.01
N LEU A 160 12.04 6.26 -22.32
CA LEU A 160 11.76 7.49 -23.06
C LEU A 160 10.27 7.83 -23.11
N ALA A 161 9.40 6.83 -23.23
CA ALA A 161 7.95 7.02 -23.19
C ALA A 161 7.45 7.48 -21.82
N VAL A 162 8.06 6.98 -20.74
CA VAL A 162 7.77 7.41 -19.35
C VAL A 162 8.23 8.84 -19.12
N GLU A 163 9.41 9.22 -19.62
CA GLU A 163 9.90 10.61 -19.57
C GLU A 163 8.95 11.55 -20.28
N ALA A 164 8.58 11.24 -21.53
CA ALA A 164 7.61 12.01 -22.32
C ALA A 164 6.24 12.14 -21.64
N LEU A 165 5.77 11.08 -20.96
CA LEU A 165 4.55 11.13 -20.16
C LEU A 165 4.66 12.18 -19.05
N GLY A 166 5.78 12.24 -18.35
CA GLY A 166 6.03 13.22 -17.29
C GLY A 166 5.95 14.65 -17.80
N GLU A 167 6.63 14.93 -18.93
CA GLU A 167 6.62 16.25 -19.57
C GLU A 167 5.20 16.67 -20.02
N GLU A 168 4.46 15.75 -20.64
CA GLU A 168 3.07 15.96 -21.06
C GLU A 168 2.17 16.36 -19.87
N ILE A 169 2.20 15.58 -18.80
CA ILE A 169 1.33 15.80 -17.63
C ILE A 169 1.69 17.07 -16.88
N MET A 170 2.98 17.35 -16.69
CA MET A 170 3.43 18.56 -16.00
C MET A 170 3.13 19.83 -16.80
N SER A 171 3.28 19.80 -18.12
CA SER A 171 2.93 20.93 -18.97
C SER A 171 1.43 21.22 -18.95
N ALA A 172 0.59 20.16 -18.99
CA ALA A 172 -0.87 20.29 -18.88
C ALA A 172 -1.29 20.88 -17.53
N GLU A 173 -0.70 20.43 -16.42
CA GLU A 173 -1.02 20.94 -15.07
C GLU A 173 -0.57 22.39 -14.90
N ARG A 174 0.60 22.80 -15.40
CA ARG A 174 1.05 24.19 -15.39
C ARG A 174 0.04 25.08 -16.12
N ALA A 175 -0.35 24.70 -17.34
CA ALA A 175 -1.36 25.44 -18.12
C ALA A 175 -2.71 25.54 -17.39
N GLN A 176 -3.11 24.49 -16.67
CA GLN A 176 -4.36 24.49 -15.90
C GLN A 176 -4.27 25.38 -14.65
N ARG A 177 -3.14 25.38 -13.92
CA ARG A 177 -2.88 26.27 -12.78
C ARG A 177 -2.87 27.74 -13.21
N GLU A 178 -2.25 28.06 -14.32
CA GLU A 178 -2.25 29.42 -14.90
C GLU A 178 -3.66 29.90 -15.26
N LYS A 179 -4.47 29.04 -15.91
CA LYS A 179 -5.88 29.35 -16.22
C LYS A 179 -6.71 29.60 -14.96
N ARG A 180 -6.53 28.75 -13.91
CA ARG A 180 -7.20 28.93 -12.61
C ARG A 180 -6.76 30.22 -11.91
N ALA A 181 -5.48 30.56 -11.97
CA ALA A 181 -4.94 31.80 -11.39
C ALA A 181 -5.49 33.03 -12.12
N ALA A 182 -5.50 33.04 -13.46
CA ALA A 182 -6.08 34.08 -14.26
C ALA A 182 -7.57 34.31 -13.99
N HIS A 183 -8.35 33.20 -13.88
CA HIS A 183 -9.77 33.28 -13.55
C HIS A 183 -10.02 33.85 -12.14
N ARG A 184 -9.19 33.48 -11.14
CA ARG A 184 -9.24 34.04 -9.79
C ARG A 184 -8.89 35.53 -9.76
N ALA A 185 -7.93 35.97 -10.57
CA ALA A 185 -7.54 37.38 -10.68
C ALA A 185 -8.66 38.23 -11.30
N GLN A 186 -9.30 37.73 -12.37
CA GLN A 186 -10.46 38.38 -12.97
C GLN A 186 -11.65 38.51 -12.00
N LYS A 187 -11.90 37.49 -11.17
CA LYS A 187 -13.00 37.50 -10.19
C LYS A 187 -12.73 38.45 -9.01
N LYS A 188 -11.46 38.72 -8.68
CA LYS A 188 -11.07 39.71 -7.65
C LYS A 188 -11.10 41.14 -8.18
N GLY A 189 -10.85 41.37 -9.47
CA GLY A 189 -10.89 42.70 -10.09
C GLY A 189 -12.30 43.27 -10.28
N GLY A 190 -13.36 42.45 -10.15
CA GLY A 190 -14.76 42.86 -10.33
C GLY A 190 -15.55 43.30 -9.11
N LYS A 191 -14.95 43.31 -7.91
CA LYS A 191 -15.57 43.78 -6.65
C LYS A 191 -14.71 44.79 -5.96
N GLY A 192 -14.71 46.03 -6.49
CA GLY A 192 -14.33 47.17 -5.70
C GLY A 192 -15.50 47.60 -4.83
N GLY A 193 -15.31 47.64 -3.53
CA GLY A 193 -16.14 48.41 -2.61
C GLY A 193 -16.77 47.67 -1.42
N LYS A 194 -16.22 47.98 -0.28
CA LYS A 194 -16.83 48.11 1.07
C LYS A 194 -17.00 46.90 1.99
N ASN A 195 -16.40 47.15 3.14
CA ASN A 195 -16.64 46.60 4.50
C ASN A 195 -15.93 45.31 4.90
N ALA A 196 -14.81 45.55 5.60
CA ALA A 196 -14.24 44.64 6.56
C ALA A 196 -15.19 44.46 7.74
N SER A 197 -15.67 43.27 7.96
CA SER A 197 -16.10 42.76 9.24
C SER A 197 -15.57 41.33 9.36
N THR A 198 -14.67 41.14 10.28
CA THR A 198 -14.08 39.87 10.68
C THR A 198 -15.17 38.91 11.19
N PRO A 199 -15.29 37.70 10.65
CA PRO A 199 -16.02 36.65 11.33
C PRO A 199 -15.05 35.86 12.23
N PHE A 200 -15.45 35.74 13.47
CA PHE A 200 -14.92 34.90 14.52
C PHE A 200 -14.51 33.50 14.03
N ALA A 201 -13.29 33.13 14.34
CA ALA A 201 -12.81 31.75 14.25
C ALA A 201 -13.54 30.87 15.28
N LYS A 202 -14.28 29.88 14.82
CA LYS A 202 -14.79 28.78 15.65
C LYS A 202 -13.85 27.59 15.56
N GLY A 203 -13.28 27.23 16.72
CA GLY A 203 -12.96 25.89 17.15
C GLY A 203 -12.01 25.06 16.30
N SER A 204 -10.73 25.28 16.42
CA SER A 204 -9.68 24.32 16.09
C SER A 204 -9.56 23.30 17.24
N GLY A 205 -9.87 22.03 16.98
CA GLY A 205 -9.38 20.93 17.81
C GLY A 205 -7.85 20.85 17.75
N PRO A 206 -7.18 20.14 18.67
CA PRO A 206 -5.73 20.15 18.76
C PRO A 206 -5.11 19.42 17.58
N ALA A 207 -4.86 20.14 16.49
CA ALA A 207 -3.88 19.74 15.50
C ALA A 207 -2.52 19.86 16.20
N ALA A 208 -1.79 18.74 16.26
CA ALA A 208 -0.43 18.71 16.76
C ALA A 208 0.38 19.83 16.08
N GLN A 209 0.78 20.81 16.85
CA GLN A 209 1.75 21.82 16.44
C GLN A 209 3.08 21.10 16.19
N ARG A 210 3.34 20.73 14.94
CA ARG A 210 4.69 20.44 14.51
C ARG A 210 5.49 21.72 14.72
N ARG A 211 6.43 21.67 15.65
CA ARG A 211 7.43 22.75 15.84
C ARG A 211 8.13 22.93 14.48
N ALA A 212 8.14 24.15 14.00
CA ALA A 212 9.00 24.60 12.93
C ALA A 212 10.47 24.54 13.43
N GLY A 213 11.07 23.35 13.33
CA GLY A 213 12.51 23.17 13.37
C GLY A 213 12.92 22.94 11.91
N GLU A 214 13.88 23.70 11.47
CA GLU A 214 14.50 23.77 10.15
C GLU A 214 14.12 22.61 9.23
N ILE A 215 13.08 22.85 8.42
CA ILE A 215 12.79 22.01 7.28
C ILE A 215 13.97 22.26 6.34
N SER A 216 14.91 21.30 6.28
CA SER A 216 15.85 21.25 5.16
C SER A 216 14.98 21.29 3.90
N GLU A 217 15.18 22.32 3.09
CA GLU A 217 14.44 22.49 1.85
C GLU A 217 14.47 21.17 1.09
N PRO A 218 13.32 20.66 0.60
CA PRO A 218 13.32 19.49 -0.24
C PRO A 218 14.30 19.77 -1.38
N MET A 219 15.24 18.83 -1.62
CA MET A 219 16.18 18.97 -2.71
C MET A 219 15.44 19.41 -3.95
N PRO A 220 15.90 20.47 -4.65
CA PRO A 220 15.22 20.95 -5.85
C PRO A 220 15.07 19.77 -6.79
N VAL A 221 13.84 19.50 -7.20
CA VAL A 221 13.52 18.48 -8.20
C VAL A 221 13.99 19.04 -9.54
N ASP A 222 15.29 18.93 -9.82
CA ASP A 222 15.88 19.19 -11.13
C ASP A 222 15.53 18.06 -12.13
N GLY A 223 14.29 17.54 -11.97
CA GLY A 223 13.75 16.52 -12.84
C GLY A 223 13.49 17.08 -14.24
N LYS A 224 14.36 16.78 -15.17
CA LYS A 224 13.99 16.78 -16.58
C LYS A 224 12.83 15.82 -16.74
N GLY A 225 11.70 16.28 -17.28
CA GLY A 225 10.57 15.39 -17.58
C GLY A 225 9.49 15.21 -16.51
N GLY A 226 9.43 16.05 -15.47
CA GLY A 226 8.30 16.06 -14.52
C GLY A 226 8.31 14.99 -13.42
N TRP A 227 9.15 13.96 -13.52
CA TRP A 227 9.41 12.99 -12.45
C TRP A 227 10.65 13.40 -11.65
N ALA A 228 10.66 13.10 -10.36
CA ALA A 228 11.82 13.30 -9.52
C ALA A 228 13.02 12.44 -10.00
N ALA A 229 12.73 11.24 -10.47
CA ALA A 229 13.66 10.35 -11.15
C ALA A 229 12.90 9.28 -11.94
N ILE A 230 13.61 8.56 -12.82
CA ILE A 230 13.10 7.39 -13.56
C ILE A 230 14.07 6.25 -13.33
N ILE A 231 13.57 5.09 -12.87
CA ILE A 231 14.42 3.93 -12.59
C ILE A 231 13.76 2.63 -13.08
N PRO A 232 14.46 1.78 -13.87
CA PRO A 232 13.97 0.45 -14.19
C PRO A 232 14.25 -0.53 -13.06
N VAL A 233 13.37 -1.51 -12.84
CA VAL A 233 13.51 -2.51 -11.78
C VAL A 233 12.92 -3.85 -12.17
N SER A 234 13.55 -4.94 -11.73
CA SER A 234 12.97 -6.27 -11.67
C SER A 234 12.94 -6.77 -10.22
N ALA A 235 11.75 -6.81 -9.65
CA ALA A 235 11.57 -7.34 -8.30
C ALA A 235 11.86 -8.85 -8.23
N ILE A 236 11.58 -9.60 -9.30
CA ILE A 236 11.77 -11.06 -9.35
C ILE A 236 13.26 -11.41 -9.46
N GLN A 237 14.03 -10.65 -10.24
CA GLN A 237 15.47 -10.84 -10.40
C GLN A 237 16.30 -10.03 -9.40
N HIS A 238 15.68 -9.31 -8.48
CA HIS A 238 16.33 -8.38 -7.56
C HIS A 238 17.21 -7.32 -8.24
N PHE A 239 16.93 -7.02 -9.52
CA PHE A 239 17.63 -5.99 -10.27
C PHE A 239 17.17 -4.60 -9.83
N GLN A 240 18.09 -3.79 -9.31
CA GLN A 240 17.90 -2.40 -8.84
C GLN A 240 16.84 -2.24 -7.73
N VAL A 241 16.49 -3.29 -7.00
CA VAL A 241 15.51 -3.20 -5.89
C VAL A 241 16.05 -2.30 -4.77
N GLU A 242 17.30 -2.47 -4.36
CA GLU A 242 17.94 -1.62 -3.35
C GLU A 242 18.07 -0.18 -3.85
N ALA A 243 18.47 0.03 -5.10
CA ALA A 243 18.58 1.36 -5.67
C ALA A 243 17.22 2.12 -5.69
N VAL A 244 16.11 1.41 -5.84
CA VAL A 244 14.75 2.02 -5.69
C VAL A 244 14.53 2.47 -4.25
N ALA A 245 14.85 1.65 -3.25
CA ALA A 245 14.70 2.00 -1.85
C ALA A 245 15.59 3.20 -1.47
N ASP A 246 16.86 3.16 -1.87
CA ASP A 246 17.82 4.24 -1.66
C ASP A 246 17.39 5.55 -2.33
N LEU A 247 16.82 5.47 -3.54
CA LEU A 247 16.31 6.63 -4.25
C LEU A 247 15.09 7.23 -3.55
N LEU A 248 14.14 6.40 -3.10
CA LEU A 248 12.96 6.86 -2.35
C LEU A 248 13.36 7.47 -1.00
N SER A 249 14.36 6.92 -0.32
CA SER A 249 14.82 7.41 0.98
C SER A 249 15.39 8.84 0.92
N GLN A 250 15.89 9.28 -0.23
CA GLN A 250 16.39 10.65 -0.41
C GLN A 250 15.30 11.71 -0.24
N TYR A 251 14.03 11.33 -0.46
CA TYR A 251 12.88 12.24 -0.41
C TYR A 251 12.09 12.16 0.90
N VAL A 252 12.45 11.28 1.83
CA VAL A 252 11.84 11.27 3.16
C VAL A 252 12.60 12.20 4.12
N PRO A 253 11.93 12.73 5.18
CA PRO A 253 12.51 13.72 6.06
C PRO A 253 13.67 13.15 6.90
N LEU A 254 14.52 14.04 7.41
CA LEU A 254 15.43 13.72 8.49
C LEU A 254 14.62 13.45 9.76
N SER A 255 14.71 12.23 10.27
CA SER A 255 13.93 11.76 11.42
C SER A 255 14.61 10.53 12.02
N PRO A 256 14.57 10.31 13.32
CA PRO A 256 14.90 9.02 13.89
C PRO A 256 13.94 7.94 13.36
N PRO A 257 14.29 6.64 13.49
CA PRO A 257 13.39 5.55 13.12
C PRO A 257 12.01 5.69 13.75
N LEU A 258 10.99 5.37 12.98
CA LEU A 258 9.57 5.40 13.40
C LEU A 258 9.12 4.06 13.98
N TYR A 259 9.79 2.99 13.62
CA TYR A 259 9.52 1.61 14.06
C TYR A 259 10.78 0.99 14.68
N PRO A 260 10.64 0.08 15.66
CA PRO A 260 11.75 -0.68 16.22
C PRO A 260 12.54 -1.42 15.15
N GLU A 261 13.82 -1.64 15.42
CA GLU A 261 14.67 -2.45 14.55
C GLU A 261 14.16 -3.89 14.49
N GLY A 262 14.11 -4.45 13.28
CA GLY A 262 13.64 -5.82 13.03
C GLY A 262 12.14 -5.95 12.76
N GLU A 263 11.33 -4.91 12.98
CA GLU A 263 9.94 -4.91 12.52
C GLU A 263 9.87 -4.78 11.00
N LEU A 264 9.19 -5.72 10.34
CA LEU A 264 9.01 -5.74 8.89
C LEU A 264 7.64 -5.24 8.44
N THR A 265 6.66 -5.21 9.35
CA THR A 265 5.29 -4.73 9.13
C THR A 265 4.62 -4.46 10.47
N ASP A 266 3.69 -3.51 10.51
CA ASP A 266 2.82 -3.23 11.65
C ASP A 266 1.41 -3.84 11.49
N GLU A 267 1.21 -4.66 10.45
CA GLU A 267 -0.08 -5.31 10.23
C GLU A 267 -0.28 -6.48 11.21
N PRO A 268 -1.49 -6.61 11.79
CA PRO A 268 -1.83 -7.76 12.63
C PRO A 268 -1.64 -9.08 11.87
N GLU A 269 -1.08 -10.08 12.53
CA GLU A 269 -0.88 -11.42 11.94
C GLU A 269 -2.17 -11.99 11.35
N ALA A 270 -3.31 -11.76 12.00
CA ALA A 270 -4.62 -12.18 11.50
C ALA A 270 -4.94 -11.59 10.12
N THR A 271 -4.57 -10.32 9.87
CA THR A 271 -4.76 -9.67 8.56
C THR A 271 -3.87 -10.33 7.51
N LEU A 272 -2.60 -10.57 7.83
CA LEU A 272 -1.65 -11.21 6.92
C LEU A 272 -2.09 -12.65 6.59
N ILE A 273 -2.54 -13.41 7.58
CA ILE A 273 -3.08 -14.76 7.39
C ILE A 273 -4.30 -14.74 6.47
N ALA A 274 -5.27 -13.84 6.72
CA ALA A 274 -6.45 -13.69 5.87
C ALA A 274 -6.06 -13.39 4.41
N GLU A 275 -5.08 -12.51 4.20
CA GLU A 275 -4.57 -12.16 2.88
C GLU A 275 -3.86 -13.35 2.20
N LEU A 276 -3.06 -14.14 2.91
CA LEU A 276 -2.41 -15.35 2.37
C LEU A 276 -3.43 -16.41 1.94
N VAL A 277 -4.49 -16.62 2.72
CA VAL A 277 -5.59 -17.51 2.33
C VAL A 277 -6.33 -16.96 1.10
N ARG A 278 -6.53 -15.63 1.04
CA ARG A 278 -7.17 -14.98 -0.10
C ARG A 278 -6.31 -15.10 -1.37
N GLU A 279 -4.99 -14.92 -1.27
CA GLU A 279 -4.07 -15.13 -2.39
C GLU A 279 -4.16 -16.56 -2.95
N ALA A 280 -4.09 -17.57 -2.08
CA ALA A 280 -4.20 -18.97 -2.49
C ALA A 280 -5.54 -19.26 -3.19
N ALA A 281 -6.63 -18.62 -2.72
CA ALA A 281 -7.95 -18.74 -3.35
C ALA A 281 -8.02 -18.02 -4.71
N LEU A 282 -7.33 -16.89 -4.87
CA LEU A 282 -7.29 -16.13 -6.13
C LEU A 282 -6.59 -16.87 -7.27
N GLU A 283 -5.58 -17.68 -6.98
CA GLU A 283 -4.87 -18.42 -8.03
C GLU A 283 -5.74 -19.43 -8.76
N GLY A 284 -6.66 -20.08 -8.05
CA GLY A 284 -7.64 -21.01 -8.64
C GLY A 284 -8.87 -20.34 -9.24
N ALA A 285 -9.03 -19.03 -9.02
CA ALA A 285 -10.23 -18.29 -9.40
C ALA A 285 -10.18 -17.82 -10.87
N ARG A 286 -11.34 -17.87 -11.54
CA ARG A 286 -11.51 -17.40 -12.94
C ARG A 286 -12.65 -16.39 -13.02
N GLU A 287 -12.68 -15.61 -14.10
CA GLU A 287 -13.73 -14.64 -14.43
C GLU A 287 -13.97 -13.62 -13.29
N GLU A 288 -15.19 -13.47 -12.81
CA GLU A 288 -15.59 -12.52 -11.76
C GLU A 288 -15.34 -13.02 -10.33
N LEU A 289 -15.02 -14.30 -10.13
CA LEU A 289 -14.80 -14.89 -8.80
C LEU A 289 -13.72 -14.16 -7.98
N PRO A 290 -12.58 -13.71 -8.56
CA PRO A 290 -11.55 -12.98 -7.83
C PRO A 290 -12.07 -11.74 -7.10
N HIS A 291 -13.03 -11.03 -7.66
CA HIS A 291 -13.59 -9.83 -7.05
C HIS A 291 -14.52 -10.14 -5.88
N SER A 292 -15.11 -11.33 -5.84
CA SER A 292 -16.13 -11.74 -4.88
C SER A 292 -15.58 -12.42 -3.61
N ILE A 293 -14.24 -12.66 -3.55
CA ILE A 293 -13.63 -13.37 -2.40
C ILE A 293 -13.23 -12.38 -1.32
N ALA A 294 -13.70 -12.61 -0.08
CA ALA A 294 -13.17 -11.99 1.13
C ALA A 294 -12.81 -13.07 2.16
N VAL A 295 -11.86 -12.79 3.05
CA VAL A 295 -11.41 -13.72 4.08
C VAL A 295 -11.31 -12.99 5.41
N THR A 296 -11.77 -13.61 6.49
CA THR A 296 -11.58 -13.15 7.87
C THR A 296 -11.01 -14.27 8.72
N VAL A 297 -10.14 -13.93 9.65
CA VAL A 297 -9.74 -14.85 10.73
C VAL A 297 -10.76 -14.74 11.84
N GLU A 298 -11.33 -15.87 12.26
CA GLU A 298 -12.31 -15.94 13.34
C GLU A 298 -11.62 -16.19 14.69
N GLU A 299 -10.61 -17.08 14.67
CA GLU A 299 -9.93 -17.53 15.86
C GLU A 299 -8.49 -17.93 15.53
N MET A 300 -7.58 -17.62 16.42
CA MET A 300 -6.16 -17.96 16.30
C MET A 300 -5.61 -18.22 17.71
N GLU A 301 -5.36 -19.50 18.05
CA GLU A 301 -4.92 -19.88 19.37
C GLU A 301 -3.90 -21.03 19.31
N PHE A 302 -2.93 -21.01 20.22
CA PHE A 302 -2.03 -22.15 20.36
C PHE A 302 -2.74 -23.32 21.00
N ARG A 303 -2.63 -24.50 20.34
CA ARG A 303 -3.26 -25.73 20.83
C ARG A 303 -2.66 -26.15 22.18
N GLU A 304 -3.52 -26.29 23.18
CA GLU A 304 -3.13 -26.75 24.50
C GLU A 304 -2.49 -28.16 24.48
N GLY A 305 -1.64 -28.46 25.47
CA GLY A 305 -1.02 -29.76 25.64
C GLY A 305 0.11 -30.09 24.64
N ARG A 306 0.58 -29.11 23.87
CA ARG A 306 1.75 -29.29 23.01
C ARG A 306 3.04 -28.90 23.70
N PRO A 307 4.17 -29.61 23.41
CA PRO A 307 5.49 -29.23 23.91
C PRO A 307 5.90 -27.84 23.40
N ALA A 308 6.64 -27.09 24.22
CA ALA A 308 7.07 -25.72 23.87
C ALA A 308 8.02 -25.68 22.65
N ASP A 309 8.75 -26.77 22.39
CA ASP A 309 9.64 -26.94 21.24
C ASP A 309 8.92 -27.35 19.94
N ASN A 310 7.62 -27.71 20.04
CA ASN A 310 6.81 -28.12 18.90
C ASN A 310 5.38 -27.58 19.02
N PRO A 311 5.20 -26.24 19.06
CA PRO A 311 3.90 -25.60 19.14
C PRO A 311 3.07 -25.87 17.88
N LEU A 312 1.75 -25.79 18.01
CA LEU A 312 0.82 -25.88 16.90
C LEU A 312 -0.21 -24.75 17.05
N LEU A 313 -0.26 -23.87 16.11
CA LEU A 313 -1.23 -22.78 16.05
C LEU A 313 -2.48 -23.24 15.30
N ASP A 314 -3.62 -23.22 15.96
CA ASP A 314 -4.92 -23.48 15.35
C ASP A 314 -5.46 -22.16 14.79
N VAL A 315 -5.75 -22.15 13.50
CA VAL A 315 -6.24 -20.97 12.77
C VAL A 315 -7.54 -21.31 12.08
N HIS A 316 -8.62 -20.61 12.44
CA HIS A 316 -9.94 -20.76 11.88
C HIS A 316 -10.29 -19.54 11.02
N VAL A 317 -10.55 -19.75 9.73
CA VAL A 317 -10.85 -18.68 8.80
C VAL A 317 -12.18 -18.89 8.06
N ASN A 318 -12.89 -17.79 7.82
CA ASN A 318 -14.05 -17.77 6.93
C ASN A 318 -13.65 -17.18 5.57
N LEU A 319 -13.87 -17.95 4.51
CA LEU A 319 -13.75 -17.49 3.14
C LEU A 319 -15.15 -17.19 2.60
N TYR A 320 -15.40 -15.94 2.29
CA TYR A 320 -16.70 -15.47 1.79
C TYR A 320 -16.70 -15.35 0.28
N VAL A 321 -17.82 -15.74 -0.32
CA VAL A 321 -18.16 -15.55 -1.73
C VAL A 321 -19.57 -14.98 -1.84
N GLU A 322 -19.95 -14.41 -2.99
CA GLU A 322 -21.28 -13.78 -3.15
C GLU A 322 -22.40 -14.76 -3.50
N ARG A 323 -22.05 -15.88 -4.16
CA ARG A 323 -23.06 -16.82 -4.72
C ARG A 323 -22.74 -18.26 -4.37
N GLU A 324 -23.77 -19.10 -4.26
CA GLU A 324 -23.60 -20.54 -4.04
C GLU A 324 -22.78 -21.21 -5.14
N SER A 325 -22.98 -20.82 -6.41
CA SER A 325 -22.16 -21.34 -7.51
C SER A 325 -20.67 -21.09 -7.33
N GLN A 326 -20.28 -19.93 -6.79
CA GLN A 326 -18.91 -19.59 -6.47
C GLN A 326 -18.37 -20.43 -5.31
N LYS A 327 -19.21 -20.73 -4.31
CA LYS A 327 -18.86 -21.64 -3.21
C LYS A 327 -18.50 -23.04 -3.73
N TYR A 328 -19.26 -23.57 -4.67
CA TYR A 328 -18.95 -24.86 -5.30
C TYR A 328 -17.63 -24.83 -6.07
N ILE A 329 -17.29 -23.71 -6.72
CA ILE A 329 -16.02 -23.55 -7.43
C ILE A 329 -14.84 -23.55 -6.43
N ILE A 330 -14.97 -22.81 -5.32
CA ILE A 330 -13.93 -22.75 -4.26
C ILE A 330 -13.73 -24.12 -3.61
N ILE A 331 -14.79 -24.84 -3.31
CA ILE A 331 -14.71 -26.17 -2.69
C ILE A 331 -14.17 -27.20 -3.69
N GLY A 332 -14.66 -27.18 -4.92
CA GLY A 332 -14.32 -28.14 -5.97
C GLY A 332 -14.89 -29.54 -5.70
N LYS A 333 -14.74 -30.43 -6.70
CA LYS A 333 -15.23 -31.83 -6.61
C LYS A 333 -14.58 -32.55 -5.43
N GLY A 334 -15.39 -33.01 -4.47
CA GLY A 334 -14.91 -33.71 -3.26
C GLY A 334 -13.96 -32.88 -2.39
N GLY A 335 -14.05 -31.55 -2.41
CA GLY A 335 -13.20 -30.66 -1.65
C GLY A 335 -11.77 -30.50 -2.19
N SER A 336 -11.52 -30.94 -3.43
CA SER A 336 -10.16 -30.97 -4.01
C SER A 336 -9.54 -29.58 -4.17
N ASN A 337 -10.32 -28.56 -4.53
CA ASN A 337 -9.81 -27.22 -4.72
C ASN A 337 -9.55 -26.55 -3.36
N LEU A 338 -10.48 -26.68 -2.40
CA LEU A 338 -10.32 -26.15 -1.06
C LEU A 338 -9.09 -26.75 -0.35
N ARG A 339 -8.81 -28.04 -0.57
CA ARG A 339 -7.60 -28.71 -0.05
C ARG A 339 -6.33 -28.08 -0.62
N LYS A 340 -6.29 -27.78 -1.94
CA LYS A 340 -5.14 -27.09 -2.57
C LYS A 340 -4.93 -25.70 -1.99
N ILE A 341 -6.02 -24.93 -1.85
CA ILE A 341 -6.01 -23.60 -1.24
C ILE A 341 -5.44 -23.69 0.18
N GLY A 342 -5.98 -24.61 1.00
CA GLY A 342 -5.55 -24.81 2.39
C GLY A 342 -4.08 -25.24 2.51
N THR A 343 -3.61 -26.16 1.65
CA THR A 343 -2.19 -26.58 1.67
C THR A 343 -1.27 -25.40 1.35
N LYS A 344 -1.55 -24.67 0.27
CA LYS A 344 -0.72 -23.55 -0.13
C LYS A 344 -0.72 -22.41 0.88
N ALA A 345 -1.90 -22.02 1.37
CA ALA A 345 -2.01 -20.99 2.39
C ALA A 345 -1.27 -21.38 3.67
N ARG A 346 -1.42 -22.62 4.12
CA ARG A 346 -0.73 -23.12 5.31
C ARG A 346 0.79 -23.04 5.16
N GLU A 347 1.34 -23.50 4.05
CA GLU A 347 2.80 -23.44 3.79
C GLU A 347 3.33 -22.01 3.88
N GLN A 348 2.59 -21.05 3.34
CA GLN A 348 2.96 -19.64 3.39
C GLN A 348 2.83 -19.04 4.80
N ILE A 349 1.77 -19.41 5.54
CA ILE A 349 1.56 -18.96 6.92
C ILE A 349 2.64 -19.55 7.84
N GLU A 350 2.97 -20.84 7.70
CA GLU A 350 4.03 -21.48 8.46
C GLU A 350 5.41 -20.84 8.19
N ALA A 351 5.69 -20.48 6.94
CA ALA A 351 6.91 -19.76 6.57
C ALA A 351 6.97 -18.34 7.15
N MET A 352 5.83 -17.65 7.23
CA MET A 352 5.73 -16.30 7.79
C MET A 352 5.88 -16.29 9.31
N LEU A 353 5.19 -17.20 10.00
CA LEU A 353 5.14 -17.25 11.48
C LEU A 353 6.27 -18.05 12.11
N GLY A 354 7.00 -18.84 11.33
CA GLY A 354 8.03 -19.76 11.86
C GLY A 354 7.49 -20.88 12.76
N THR A 355 6.18 -21.15 12.72
CA THR A 355 5.52 -22.17 13.56
C THR A 355 4.58 -23.05 12.74
N ARG A 356 4.30 -24.25 13.23
CA ARG A 356 3.36 -25.18 12.57
C ARG A 356 1.93 -24.68 12.74
N VAL A 357 1.13 -24.84 11.67
CA VAL A 357 -0.25 -24.33 11.62
C VAL A 357 -1.25 -25.44 11.26
N TYR A 358 -2.31 -25.53 12.03
CA TYR A 358 -3.53 -26.23 11.64
C TYR A 358 -4.52 -25.20 11.08
N LEU A 359 -4.70 -25.19 9.76
CA LEU A 359 -5.56 -24.23 9.07
C LEU A 359 -6.92 -24.85 8.75
N ASN A 360 -7.99 -24.28 9.29
CA ASN A 360 -9.36 -24.66 9.02
C ASN A 360 -10.09 -23.57 8.24
N ILE A 361 -10.58 -23.87 7.03
CA ILE A 361 -11.21 -22.90 6.12
C ILE A 361 -12.69 -23.24 5.95
N HIS A 362 -13.57 -22.34 6.40
CA HIS A 362 -15.00 -22.41 6.19
C HIS A 362 -15.44 -21.52 5.03
N VAL A 363 -16.08 -22.09 4.01
CA VAL A 363 -16.60 -21.30 2.87
C VAL A 363 -18.04 -20.91 3.15
N LYS A 364 -18.29 -19.60 3.23
CA LYS A 364 -19.59 -18.96 3.52
C LYS A 364 -20.06 -18.13 2.32
N VAL A 365 -21.37 -17.99 2.18
CA VAL A 365 -21.98 -17.11 1.18
C VAL A 365 -22.47 -15.84 1.85
N ALA A 366 -21.97 -14.68 1.40
CA ALA A 366 -22.40 -13.36 1.78
C ALA A 366 -22.88 -12.63 0.52
N LYS A 367 -24.21 -12.64 0.29
CA LYS A 367 -24.81 -12.08 -0.93
C LYS A 367 -24.52 -10.58 -1.03
N GLU A 368 -24.09 -10.12 -2.21
CA GLU A 368 -23.89 -8.70 -2.56
C GLU A 368 -23.05 -7.90 -1.55
N TRP A 369 -22.14 -8.57 -0.83
CA TRP A 369 -21.37 -7.95 0.25
C TRP A 369 -20.56 -6.72 -0.20
N GLN A 370 -20.16 -6.66 -1.48
CA GLN A 370 -19.41 -5.54 -2.06
C GLN A 370 -20.24 -4.24 -2.16
N SER A 371 -21.55 -4.33 -2.08
CA SER A 371 -22.51 -3.21 -2.18
C SER A 371 -23.22 -2.92 -0.86
N ASP A 372 -23.04 -3.78 0.16
CA ASP A 372 -23.65 -3.58 1.49
C ASP A 372 -22.65 -2.94 2.47
N PRO A 373 -22.91 -1.70 2.94
CA PRO A 373 -22.04 -1.02 3.88
C PRO A 373 -21.79 -1.78 5.19
N ARG A 374 -22.78 -2.53 5.69
CA ARG A 374 -22.67 -3.30 6.94
C ARG A 374 -21.79 -4.55 6.73
N ALA A 375 -21.96 -5.21 5.59
CA ALA A 375 -21.13 -6.34 5.24
C ALA A 375 -19.68 -5.92 5.01
N LEU A 376 -19.44 -4.79 4.32
CA LEU A 376 -18.10 -4.23 4.14
C LEU A 376 -17.41 -3.95 5.49
N ASN A 377 -18.09 -3.25 6.41
CA ASN A 377 -17.51 -2.98 7.73
C ASN A 377 -17.18 -4.27 8.52
N ARG A 378 -18.06 -5.29 8.44
CA ARG A 378 -17.83 -6.59 9.10
C ARG A 378 -16.65 -7.36 8.50
N LEU A 379 -16.39 -7.17 7.21
CA LEU A 379 -15.29 -7.81 6.47
C LEU A 379 -13.99 -7.00 6.51
N GLY A 380 -13.97 -5.85 7.21
CA GLY A 380 -12.77 -5.03 7.38
C GLY A 380 -12.50 -4.01 6.26
N PHE A 381 -13.53 -3.61 5.50
CA PHE A 381 -13.41 -2.67 4.37
C PHE A 381 -14.09 -1.32 4.63
#